data_d6aff99507bf68f37c15ba5a64577751
#
_entry.id   d6aff99507bf68f37c15ba5a64577751
#
_cell.length_a   1.000
_cell.length_b   1.000
_cell.length_c   1.000
_cell.angle_alpha   90.00
_cell.angle_beta   90.00
_cell.angle_gamma   90.00
#
_symmetry.space_group_name_H-M   'P 1'
#
loop_
_entity.id
_entity.type
_entity.pdbx_description
1 polymer ?
#
loop_
_entity_poly.entity_id
_entity_poly.type
_entity_poly.pdbx_seq_one_letter_code
_entity_poly.pdbx_strand_id
1 'polypeptide(L)'
;KKFIDHILLLFNFEKPYFDKENMSNEFVGHPLLDESSEGKIDINQIFEKNKALISIFPGSRASEIDVLMPILLDFIKLMNKSYQDFIYIFHSTKQHYDLIQSYVKSQNISNCEIISDDKIKSHTLKKSVFAVAKSGTVSLEICKSKVPSIILYKMNFLNYLIVRSLIKVKFANIINIAAGKEVIPELLQSKCNPKDLFKSVSSFIDDPNKIKEQVEKTQSILNTFKTDISSSILASRALSKYL
;
A
#
# COMPACT_ATOMS: atom_id res chain seq x y z
N LYS A 1 10.57 -19.51 20.58
CA LYS A 1 11.23 -19.65 21.89
C LYS A 1 12.51 -20.49 21.85
N LYS A 2 12.56 -21.62 21.16
CA LYS A 2 13.74 -22.51 21.17
C LYS A 2 14.96 -21.96 20.42
N PHE A 3 14.75 -20.99 19.51
CA PHE A 3 15.76 -20.54 18.54
C PHE A 3 15.84 -19.01 18.40
N ILE A 4 15.09 -18.29 19.24
CA ILE A 4 15.01 -16.82 19.17
C ILE A 4 15.17 -16.29 20.58
N ASP A 5 16.22 -15.51 20.81
CA ASP A 5 16.53 -14.89 22.10
C ASP A 5 15.86 -13.53 22.27
N HIS A 6 15.73 -12.77 21.17
CA HIS A 6 15.15 -11.43 21.17
C HIS A 6 14.49 -11.10 19.83
N ILE A 7 13.42 -10.28 19.85
CA ILE A 7 12.69 -9.86 18.66
C ILE A 7 12.65 -8.33 18.61
N LEU A 8 13.03 -7.78 17.47
CA LEU A 8 12.84 -6.35 17.18
C LEU A 8 11.50 -6.16 16.49
N LEU A 9 10.62 -5.37 17.12
CA LEU A 9 9.28 -5.12 16.64
C LEU A 9 9.25 -3.86 15.78
N LEU A 10 8.63 -3.95 14.61
CA LEU A 10 8.43 -2.81 13.71
C LEU A 10 7.18 -2.01 14.07
N PHE A 11 6.24 -2.64 14.79
CA PHE A 11 4.98 -2.02 15.18
C PHE A 11 4.72 -2.24 16.67
N ASN A 12 4.33 -1.18 17.37
CA ASN A 12 4.09 -1.21 18.82
C ASN A 12 2.92 -2.11 19.21
N PHE A 13 1.91 -2.28 18.34
CA PHE A 13 0.76 -3.15 18.60
C PHE A 13 1.11 -4.65 18.60
N GLU A 14 2.28 -5.03 18.13
CA GLU A 14 2.77 -6.42 18.16
C GLU A 14 3.25 -6.82 19.56
N LYS A 15 3.70 -5.86 20.37
CA LYS A 15 4.32 -6.08 21.67
C LYS A 15 3.49 -6.99 22.61
N PRO A 16 2.18 -6.81 22.81
CA PRO A 16 1.38 -7.63 23.70
C PRO A 16 1.36 -9.12 23.33
N TYR A 17 1.51 -9.44 22.02
CA TYR A 17 1.53 -10.85 21.56
C TYR A 17 2.82 -11.55 22.01
N PHE A 18 3.96 -10.86 21.98
CA PHE A 18 5.25 -11.41 22.40
C PHE A 18 5.41 -11.41 23.92
N ASP A 19 4.91 -10.37 24.59
CA ASP A 19 4.89 -10.30 26.06
C ASP A 19 4.09 -11.46 26.67
N LYS A 20 2.92 -11.79 26.12
CA LYS A 20 2.09 -12.92 26.53
C LYS A 20 2.83 -14.27 26.47
N GLU A 21 3.74 -14.40 25.50
CA GLU A 21 4.57 -15.60 25.33
C GLU A 21 5.89 -15.53 26.12
N ASN A 22 6.09 -14.51 26.97
CA ASN A 22 7.36 -14.25 27.67
C ASN A 22 8.56 -14.29 26.72
N MET A 23 8.44 -13.65 25.55
CA MET A 23 9.53 -13.49 24.58
C MET A 23 10.14 -12.12 24.75
N SER A 24 11.47 -12.07 24.89
CA SER A 24 12.19 -10.79 24.94
C SER A 24 11.97 -10.03 23.63
N ASN A 25 11.51 -8.79 23.72
CA ASN A 25 11.20 -7.98 22.58
C ASN A 25 11.42 -6.50 22.86
N GLU A 26 11.73 -5.73 21.80
CA GLU A 26 11.90 -4.27 21.86
C GLU A 26 11.28 -3.63 20.60
N PHE A 27 10.46 -2.58 20.80
CA PHE A 27 9.91 -1.83 19.68
C PHE A 27 10.95 -0.85 19.15
N VAL A 28 11.32 -0.99 17.88
CA VAL A 28 12.35 -0.18 17.24
C VAL A 28 11.81 0.75 16.14
N GLY A 29 10.51 0.66 15.83
CA GLY A 29 9.87 1.42 14.75
C GLY A 29 10.11 0.83 13.36
N HIS A 30 9.44 1.41 12.37
CA HIS A 30 9.51 0.93 11.00
C HIS A 30 10.40 1.85 10.14
N PRO A 31 11.46 1.33 9.45
CA PRO A 31 12.43 2.14 8.70
C PRO A 31 11.82 3.03 7.62
N LEU A 32 10.70 2.61 6.99
CA LEU A 32 9.98 3.44 6.03
C LEU A 32 9.44 4.74 6.61
N LEU A 33 9.31 4.84 7.94
CA LEU A 33 8.79 6.03 8.62
C LEU A 33 9.90 6.97 9.10
N ASP A 34 11.14 6.52 9.07
CA ASP A 34 12.29 7.36 9.36
C ASP A 34 12.34 8.54 8.37
N GLU A 35 12.88 9.67 8.81
CA GLU A 35 13.07 10.82 7.92
C GLU A 35 14.09 10.49 6.83
N SER A 36 13.71 10.71 5.58
CA SER A 36 14.60 10.59 4.43
C SER A 36 14.69 11.92 3.70
N SER A 37 15.90 12.35 3.41
CA SER A 37 16.15 13.49 2.51
C SER A 37 15.94 13.01 1.06
N GLU A 38 14.75 13.21 0.52
CA GLU A 38 14.51 12.97 -0.92
C GLU A 38 14.88 14.23 -1.71
N GLY A 39 15.67 14.05 -2.78
CA GLY A 39 15.95 15.12 -3.75
C GLY A 39 14.66 15.57 -4.44
N LYS A 40 14.60 16.82 -4.89
CA LYS A 40 13.46 17.34 -5.64
C LYS A 40 13.52 16.82 -7.09
N ILE A 41 12.43 16.22 -7.56
CA ILE A 41 12.22 15.86 -8.98
C ILE A 41 10.98 16.62 -9.46
N ASP A 42 11.08 17.29 -10.58
CA ASP A 42 9.92 17.92 -11.21
C ASP A 42 9.20 16.92 -12.11
N ILE A 43 8.21 16.24 -11.54
CA ILE A 43 7.38 15.27 -12.28
C ILE A 43 6.40 15.93 -13.24
N ASN A 44 6.21 17.26 -13.21
CA ASN A 44 5.37 17.96 -14.18
C ASN A 44 5.94 17.91 -15.60
N GLN A 45 7.23 17.56 -15.74
CA GLN A 45 7.86 17.31 -17.05
C GLN A 45 7.55 15.88 -17.58
N ILE A 46 7.05 14.98 -16.71
CA ILE A 46 6.82 13.58 -17.06
C ILE A 46 5.35 13.35 -17.41
N PHE A 47 4.42 14.04 -16.74
CA PHE A 47 2.99 13.85 -16.92
C PHE A 47 2.29 15.13 -17.40
N GLU A 48 1.17 14.98 -18.08
CA GLU A 48 0.33 16.10 -18.52
C GLU A 48 -0.10 16.96 -17.32
N LYS A 49 0.17 18.28 -17.41
CA LYS A 49 0.00 19.22 -16.28
C LYS A 49 -1.42 19.36 -15.76
N ASN A 50 -2.43 19.01 -16.57
CA ASN A 50 -3.85 19.27 -16.25
C ASN A 50 -4.62 18.02 -15.82
N LYS A 51 -3.95 16.87 -15.66
CA LYS A 51 -4.62 15.63 -15.26
C LYS A 51 -4.22 15.22 -13.86
N ALA A 52 -5.20 14.72 -13.11
CA ALA A 52 -4.97 14.17 -11.78
C ALA A 52 -4.39 12.73 -11.88
N LEU A 53 -3.48 12.38 -10.97
CA LEU A 53 -2.82 11.09 -10.98
C LEU A 53 -3.50 10.12 -10.00
N ILE A 54 -3.78 8.91 -10.46
CA ILE A 54 -4.16 7.78 -9.62
C ILE A 54 -3.04 6.76 -9.64
N SER A 55 -2.38 6.57 -8.49
CA SER A 55 -1.32 5.57 -8.34
C SER A 55 -1.89 4.16 -8.18
N ILE A 56 -1.37 3.19 -8.91
CA ILE A 56 -1.81 1.79 -8.87
C ILE A 56 -0.61 0.88 -8.58
N PHE A 57 -0.75 0.06 -7.53
CA PHE A 57 0.25 -0.90 -7.09
C PHE A 57 -0.31 -2.32 -7.25
N PRO A 58 -0.09 -3.00 -8.38
CA PRO A 58 -0.73 -4.29 -8.69
C PRO A 58 -0.12 -5.47 -7.92
N GLY A 59 0.98 -5.26 -7.25
CA GLY A 59 1.71 -6.27 -6.49
C GLY A 59 3.18 -6.34 -6.86
N SER A 60 3.93 -7.17 -6.13
CA SER A 60 5.37 -7.36 -6.29
C SER A 60 5.76 -8.74 -6.84
N ARG A 61 4.79 -9.63 -7.07
CA ARG A 61 4.99 -10.97 -7.63
C ARG A 61 4.16 -11.14 -8.89
N ALA A 62 4.69 -11.86 -9.88
CA ALA A 62 3.98 -12.12 -11.14
C ALA A 62 2.57 -12.68 -10.92
N SER A 63 2.41 -13.65 -10.03
CA SER A 63 1.11 -14.26 -9.72
C SER A 63 0.08 -13.29 -9.10
N GLU A 64 0.53 -12.24 -8.41
CA GLU A 64 -0.34 -11.19 -7.88
C GLU A 64 -0.77 -10.25 -9.02
N ILE A 65 0.18 -9.88 -9.87
CA ILE A 65 -0.04 -9.02 -11.05
C ILE A 65 -1.01 -9.71 -12.01
N ASP A 66 -0.81 -10.98 -12.34
CA ASP A 66 -1.68 -11.74 -13.25
C ASP A 66 -3.13 -11.79 -12.77
N VAL A 67 -3.35 -11.87 -11.45
CA VAL A 67 -4.70 -11.86 -10.87
C VAL A 67 -5.32 -10.48 -10.85
N LEU A 68 -4.54 -9.41 -10.58
CA LEU A 68 -5.07 -8.07 -10.37
C LEU A 68 -5.14 -7.23 -11.65
N MET A 69 -4.23 -7.42 -12.63
CA MET A 69 -4.20 -6.60 -13.83
C MET A 69 -5.52 -6.59 -14.61
N PRO A 70 -6.19 -7.74 -14.89
CA PRO A 70 -7.49 -7.73 -15.56
C PRO A 70 -8.54 -6.90 -14.80
N ILE A 71 -8.58 -7.00 -13.47
CA ILE A 71 -9.51 -6.26 -12.61
C ILE A 71 -9.22 -4.75 -12.67
N LEU A 72 -7.95 -4.37 -12.59
CA LEU A 72 -7.51 -2.99 -12.63
C LEU A 72 -7.77 -2.32 -13.97
N LEU A 73 -7.52 -3.02 -15.07
CA LEU A 73 -7.78 -2.49 -16.43
C LEU A 73 -9.27 -2.33 -16.70
N ASP A 74 -10.10 -3.29 -16.30
CA ASP A 74 -11.55 -3.14 -16.41
C ASP A 74 -12.11 -2.05 -15.48
N PHE A 75 -11.53 -1.88 -14.28
CA PHE A 75 -11.81 -0.73 -13.42
C PHE A 75 -11.49 0.60 -14.12
N ILE A 76 -10.32 0.74 -14.76
CA ILE A 76 -9.94 1.95 -15.50
C ILE A 76 -10.92 2.24 -16.63
N LYS A 77 -11.38 1.22 -17.37
CA LYS A 77 -12.42 1.39 -18.38
C LYS A 77 -13.74 1.93 -17.80
N LEU A 78 -14.12 1.47 -16.61
CA LEU A 78 -15.31 2.02 -15.92
C LEU A 78 -15.08 3.47 -15.49
N MET A 79 -13.91 3.78 -14.93
CA MET A 79 -13.54 5.14 -14.55
C MET A 79 -13.58 6.09 -15.75
N ASN A 80 -13.00 5.70 -16.88
CA ASN A 80 -12.91 6.53 -18.10
C ASN A 80 -14.30 6.83 -18.72
N LYS A 81 -15.35 6.08 -18.36
CA LYS A 81 -16.73 6.42 -18.76
C LYS A 81 -17.33 7.58 -17.95
N SER A 82 -16.86 7.79 -16.72
CA SER A 82 -17.43 8.77 -15.79
C SER A 82 -16.47 9.94 -15.51
N TYR A 83 -15.17 9.73 -15.65
CA TYR A 83 -14.13 10.71 -15.33
C TYR A 83 -13.07 10.71 -16.44
N GLN A 84 -12.81 11.88 -17.05
CA GLN A 84 -11.89 11.98 -18.20
C GLN A 84 -10.51 12.56 -17.87
N ASP A 85 -10.33 13.12 -16.66
CA ASP A 85 -9.17 13.90 -16.30
C ASP A 85 -8.15 13.14 -15.43
N PHE A 86 -8.14 11.80 -15.52
CA PHE A 86 -7.18 10.97 -14.78
C PHE A 86 -6.12 10.33 -15.67
N ILE A 87 -4.89 10.25 -15.12
CA ILE A 87 -3.84 9.36 -15.60
C ILE A 87 -3.63 8.29 -14.53
N TYR A 88 -3.59 7.03 -14.94
CA TYR A 88 -3.36 5.89 -14.07
C TYR A 88 -1.91 5.47 -14.14
N ILE A 89 -1.21 5.54 -13.01
CA ILE A 89 0.22 5.26 -12.93
C ILE A 89 0.43 3.90 -12.27
N PHE A 90 0.84 2.91 -13.05
CA PHE A 90 1.23 1.61 -12.54
C PHE A 90 2.65 1.67 -11.98
N HIS A 91 2.77 1.46 -10.67
CA HIS A 91 4.06 1.33 -9.99
C HIS A 91 4.56 -0.11 -10.12
N SER A 92 5.68 -0.28 -10.82
CA SER A 92 6.29 -1.57 -11.09
C SER A 92 7.66 -1.72 -10.45
N THR A 93 8.14 -2.94 -10.31
CA THR A 93 9.58 -3.23 -10.21
C THR A 93 10.16 -3.32 -11.62
N LYS A 94 11.48 -3.16 -11.77
CA LYS A 94 12.15 -3.36 -13.07
C LYS A 94 11.85 -4.76 -13.64
N GLN A 95 11.81 -5.78 -12.77
CA GLN A 95 11.52 -7.17 -13.14
C GLN A 95 10.13 -7.38 -13.76
N HIS A 96 9.13 -6.61 -13.34
CA HIS A 96 7.73 -6.81 -13.76
C HIS A 96 7.23 -5.71 -14.71
N TYR A 97 8.11 -4.82 -15.14
CA TYR A 97 7.75 -3.74 -16.06
C TYR A 97 7.11 -4.28 -17.35
N ASP A 98 7.78 -5.20 -18.03
CA ASP A 98 7.32 -5.75 -19.31
C ASP A 98 6.02 -6.54 -19.16
N LEU A 99 5.84 -7.26 -18.04
CA LEU A 99 4.61 -7.97 -17.73
C LEU A 99 3.42 -7.00 -17.65
N ILE A 100 3.55 -5.93 -16.85
CA ILE A 100 2.48 -4.92 -16.70
C ILE A 100 2.25 -4.21 -18.04
N GLN A 101 3.33 -3.89 -18.79
CA GLN A 101 3.24 -3.25 -20.09
C GLN A 101 2.46 -4.11 -21.10
N SER A 102 2.66 -5.43 -21.11
CA SER A 102 1.94 -6.35 -21.99
C SER A 102 0.42 -6.32 -21.73
N TYR A 103 0.02 -6.27 -20.44
CA TYR A 103 -1.38 -6.13 -20.06
C TYR A 103 -1.98 -4.79 -20.51
N VAL A 104 -1.30 -3.68 -20.25
CA VAL A 104 -1.77 -2.33 -20.62
C VAL A 104 -1.93 -2.22 -22.13
N LYS A 105 -0.92 -2.64 -22.91
CA LYS A 105 -0.96 -2.62 -24.38
C LYS A 105 -2.10 -3.45 -24.95
N SER A 106 -2.41 -4.61 -24.35
CA SER A 106 -3.47 -5.50 -24.84
C SER A 106 -4.88 -4.88 -24.79
N GLN A 107 -5.08 -3.83 -23.99
CA GLN A 107 -6.40 -3.22 -23.75
C GLN A 107 -6.60 -1.86 -24.41
N ASN A 108 -5.60 -1.33 -25.15
CA ASN A 108 -5.65 -0.04 -25.83
C ASN A 108 -6.12 1.14 -24.95
N ILE A 109 -5.70 1.18 -23.69
CA ILE A 109 -6.02 2.27 -22.77
C ILE A 109 -4.90 3.30 -22.86
N SER A 110 -5.19 4.53 -23.33
CA SER A 110 -4.21 5.56 -23.63
C SER A 110 -3.73 6.37 -22.42
N ASN A 111 -4.50 6.39 -21.32
CA ASN A 111 -4.20 7.18 -20.12
C ASN A 111 -3.59 6.33 -18.98
N CYS A 112 -2.76 5.36 -19.35
CA CYS A 112 -2.00 4.52 -18.44
C CYS A 112 -0.50 4.70 -18.67
N GLU A 113 0.23 4.96 -17.61
CA GLU A 113 1.69 5.05 -17.60
C GLU A 113 2.28 4.02 -16.63
N ILE A 114 3.51 3.57 -16.87
CA ILE A 114 4.19 2.59 -16.05
C ILE A 114 5.51 3.16 -15.59
N ILE A 115 5.77 3.16 -14.31
CA ILE A 115 7.02 3.65 -13.73
C ILE A 115 7.70 2.55 -12.90
N SER A 116 9.04 2.45 -13.04
CA SER A 116 9.86 1.48 -12.30
C SER A 116 11.06 2.12 -11.58
N ASP A 117 11.30 3.42 -11.79
CA ASP A 117 12.32 4.17 -11.06
C ASP A 117 11.80 4.58 -9.68
N ASP A 118 12.53 4.23 -8.61
CA ASP A 118 12.05 4.41 -7.23
C ASP A 118 11.94 5.89 -6.82
N LYS A 119 12.78 6.77 -7.38
CA LYS A 119 12.70 8.22 -7.12
C LYS A 119 11.46 8.80 -7.76
N ILE A 120 11.18 8.43 -9.02
CA ILE A 120 9.99 8.88 -9.75
C ILE A 120 8.74 8.36 -9.06
N LYS A 121 8.72 7.09 -8.60
CA LYS A 121 7.60 6.49 -7.86
C LYS A 121 7.22 7.31 -6.63
N SER A 122 8.20 7.64 -5.77
CA SER A 122 7.94 8.41 -4.54
C SER A 122 7.33 9.78 -4.85
N HIS A 123 7.89 10.51 -5.81
CA HIS A 123 7.37 11.83 -6.20
C HIS A 123 6.00 11.75 -6.86
N THR A 124 5.77 10.74 -7.71
CA THR A 124 4.48 10.49 -8.36
C THR A 124 3.40 10.17 -7.34
N LEU A 125 3.71 9.30 -6.37
CA LEU A 125 2.79 8.97 -5.30
C LEU A 125 2.39 10.21 -4.50
N LYS A 126 3.33 11.06 -4.11
CA LYS A 126 3.05 12.33 -3.38
C LYS A 126 2.16 13.30 -4.15
N LYS A 127 2.12 13.21 -5.47
CA LYS A 127 1.27 14.04 -6.35
C LYS A 127 -0.06 13.36 -6.71
N SER A 128 -0.22 12.09 -6.37
CA SER A 128 -1.46 11.36 -6.66
C SER A 128 -2.59 11.83 -5.75
N VAL A 129 -3.77 11.98 -6.36
CA VAL A 129 -5.01 12.30 -5.62
C VAL A 129 -5.62 11.08 -4.95
N PHE A 130 -5.28 9.88 -5.44
CA PHE A 130 -5.75 8.61 -4.92
C PHE A 130 -4.79 7.47 -5.22
N ALA A 131 -4.85 6.40 -4.44
CA ALA A 131 -4.08 5.19 -4.69
C ALA A 131 -4.94 3.91 -4.58
N VAL A 132 -4.67 2.95 -5.44
CA VAL A 132 -5.21 1.59 -5.40
C VAL A 132 -4.04 0.64 -5.24
N ALA A 133 -4.02 -0.16 -4.20
CA ALA A 133 -2.87 -0.99 -3.91
C ALA A 133 -3.24 -2.41 -3.49
N LYS A 134 -2.44 -3.37 -3.93
CA LYS A 134 -2.43 -4.72 -3.34
C LYS A 134 -1.94 -4.63 -1.90
N SER A 135 -2.58 -5.37 -1.00
CA SER A 135 -2.18 -5.40 0.42
C SER A 135 -0.69 -5.76 0.57
N GLY A 136 0.04 -4.95 1.36
CA GLY A 136 1.46 -5.10 1.63
C GLY A 136 2.03 -3.85 2.31
N THR A 137 3.36 -3.80 2.43
CA THR A 137 4.10 -2.68 3.05
C THR A 137 3.92 -1.35 2.31
N VAL A 138 3.59 -1.40 1.02
CA VAL A 138 3.30 -0.19 0.21
C VAL A 138 2.19 0.68 0.80
N SER A 139 1.28 0.10 1.58
CA SER A 139 0.25 0.87 2.28
C SER A 139 0.82 1.89 3.28
N LEU A 140 1.99 1.60 3.88
CA LEU A 140 2.69 2.55 4.75
C LEU A 140 3.26 3.72 3.95
N GLU A 141 3.81 3.45 2.76
CA GLU A 141 4.33 4.49 1.85
C GLU A 141 3.21 5.42 1.37
N ILE A 142 2.06 4.84 1.00
CA ILE A 142 0.87 5.58 0.59
C ILE A 142 0.39 6.48 1.74
N CYS A 143 0.26 5.92 2.94
CA CYS A 143 -0.15 6.69 4.10
C CYS A 143 0.88 7.77 4.47
N LYS A 144 2.21 7.46 4.44
CA LYS A 144 3.28 8.45 4.67
C LYS A 144 3.17 9.62 3.68
N SER A 145 2.79 9.34 2.45
CA SER A 145 2.58 10.34 1.39
C SER A 145 1.25 11.11 1.52
N LYS A 146 0.43 10.81 2.52
CA LYS A 146 -0.91 11.41 2.77
C LYS A 146 -1.88 11.23 1.61
N VAL A 147 -1.78 10.12 0.90
CA VAL A 147 -2.65 9.78 -0.23
C VAL A 147 -3.77 8.86 0.25
N PRO A 148 -5.05 9.17 -0.02
CA PRO A 148 -6.15 8.28 0.28
C PRO A 148 -6.07 7.03 -0.60
N SER A 149 -6.56 5.89 -0.09
CA SER A 149 -6.38 4.64 -0.82
C SER A 149 -7.45 3.59 -0.54
N ILE A 150 -7.47 2.60 -1.41
CA ILE A 150 -8.20 1.34 -1.27
C ILE A 150 -7.22 0.19 -1.42
N ILE A 151 -7.39 -0.83 -0.59
CA ILE A 151 -6.56 -2.03 -0.61
C ILE A 151 -7.29 -3.18 -1.31
N LEU A 152 -6.60 -3.81 -2.24
CA LEU A 152 -7.05 -5.00 -2.94
C LEU A 152 -6.32 -6.23 -2.39
N TYR A 153 -7.07 -7.31 -2.22
CA TYR A 153 -6.48 -8.59 -1.90
C TYR A 153 -7.28 -9.73 -2.53
N LYS A 154 -6.63 -10.44 -3.44
CA LYS A 154 -7.19 -11.61 -4.11
C LYS A 154 -6.15 -12.69 -4.22
N MET A 155 -6.51 -13.89 -3.84
CA MET A 155 -5.69 -15.08 -3.96
C MET A 155 -6.51 -16.24 -4.51
N ASN A 156 -5.82 -17.30 -4.92
CA ASN A 156 -6.48 -18.53 -5.32
C ASN A 156 -7.43 -19.03 -4.20
N PHE A 157 -8.59 -19.55 -4.59
CA PHE A 157 -9.64 -19.98 -3.67
C PHE A 157 -9.16 -21.02 -2.65
N LEU A 158 -8.35 -22.00 -3.06
CA LEU A 158 -7.78 -23.00 -2.15
C LEU A 158 -6.88 -22.37 -1.10
N ASN A 159 -5.98 -21.48 -1.52
CA ASN A 159 -5.10 -20.77 -0.61
C ASN A 159 -5.90 -19.88 0.36
N TYR A 160 -6.98 -19.26 -0.12
CA TYR A 160 -7.86 -18.46 0.72
C TYR A 160 -8.54 -19.29 1.82
N LEU A 161 -9.04 -20.48 1.52
CA LEU A 161 -9.65 -21.37 2.52
C LEU A 161 -8.64 -21.76 3.59
N ILE A 162 -7.40 -22.10 3.20
CA ILE A 162 -6.32 -22.44 4.13
C ILE A 162 -5.99 -21.24 5.03
N VAL A 163 -5.73 -20.09 4.41
CA VAL A 163 -5.39 -18.86 5.14
C VAL A 163 -6.50 -18.46 6.09
N ARG A 164 -7.76 -18.49 5.65
CA ARG A 164 -8.92 -18.16 6.47
C ARG A 164 -9.09 -19.09 7.67
N SER A 165 -8.70 -20.36 7.56
CA SER A 165 -8.77 -21.32 8.67
C SER A 165 -7.66 -21.12 9.71
N LEU A 166 -6.51 -20.58 9.28
CA LEU A 166 -5.32 -20.41 10.11
C LEU A 166 -5.22 -19.01 10.72
N ILE A 167 -5.70 -17.98 10.00
CA ILE A 167 -5.54 -16.58 10.42
C ILE A 167 -6.81 -16.07 11.08
N LYS A 168 -6.69 -15.70 12.35
CA LYS A 168 -7.76 -15.04 13.13
C LYS A 168 -7.82 -13.52 12.95
N VAL A 169 -7.05 -12.95 12.01
CA VAL A 169 -6.99 -11.50 11.80
C VAL A 169 -8.17 -11.07 10.94
N LYS A 170 -8.87 -10.01 11.37
CA LYS A 170 -10.07 -9.49 10.70
C LYS A 170 -9.72 -8.69 9.42
N PHE A 171 -8.54 -8.09 9.38
CA PHE A 171 -8.09 -7.19 8.32
C PHE A 171 -6.83 -7.70 7.62
N ALA A 172 -6.66 -7.36 6.34
CA ALA A 172 -5.49 -7.70 5.54
C ALA A 172 -4.45 -6.56 5.50
N ASN A 173 -4.85 -5.34 5.84
CA ASN A 173 -3.97 -4.16 5.84
C ASN A 173 -3.45 -3.85 7.24
N ILE A 174 -2.16 -3.49 7.32
CA ILE A 174 -1.48 -3.21 8.60
C ILE A 174 -2.08 -2.03 9.36
N ILE A 175 -2.56 -1.00 8.66
CA ILE A 175 -3.20 0.19 9.26
C ILE A 175 -4.51 -0.22 9.93
N ASN A 176 -5.33 -1.03 9.26
CA ASN A 176 -6.60 -1.52 9.80
C ASN A 176 -6.39 -2.48 10.98
N ILE A 177 -5.34 -3.33 10.91
CA ILE A 177 -4.94 -4.21 12.01
C ILE A 177 -4.57 -3.38 13.24
N ALA A 178 -3.72 -2.38 13.07
CA ALA A 178 -3.29 -1.50 14.16
C ALA A 178 -4.44 -0.68 14.75
N ALA A 179 -5.37 -0.23 13.90
CA ALA A 179 -6.56 0.51 14.31
C ALA A 179 -7.63 -0.36 14.99
N GLY A 180 -7.61 -1.69 14.81
CA GLY A 180 -8.67 -2.60 15.22
C GLY A 180 -10.01 -2.40 14.47
N LYS A 181 -10.04 -1.55 13.44
CA LYS A 181 -11.20 -1.21 12.62
C LYS A 181 -10.80 -0.86 11.18
N GLU A 182 -11.78 -0.87 10.27
CA GLU A 182 -11.55 -0.45 8.89
C GLU A 182 -11.37 1.09 8.83
N VAL A 183 -10.19 1.52 8.42
CA VAL A 183 -9.82 2.92 8.14
C VAL A 183 -9.58 3.10 6.66
N ILE A 184 -8.91 2.11 6.05
CA ILE A 184 -8.71 2.02 4.61
C ILE A 184 -9.63 0.90 4.11
N PRO A 185 -10.54 1.14 3.16
CA PRO A 185 -11.40 0.10 2.63
C PRO A 185 -10.59 -1.07 2.05
N GLU A 186 -11.02 -2.29 2.35
CA GLU A 186 -10.40 -3.52 1.86
C GLU A 186 -11.37 -4.28 0.96
N LEU A 187 -11.04 -4.39 -0.32
CA LEU A 187 -11.78 -5.22 -1.25
C LEU A 187 -11.13 -6.61 -1.33
N LEU A 188 -11.69 -7.55 -0.57
CA LEU A 188 -11.14 -8.89 -0.43
C LEU A 188 -11.91 -9.89 -1.28
N GLN A 189 -11.20 -10.78 -1.96
CA GLN A 189 -11.73 -11.95 -2.70
C GLN A 189 -12.86 -11.60 -3.69
N SER A 190 -14.12 -11.92 -3.37
CA SER A 190 -15.28 -11.64 -4.24
C SER A 190 -15.55 -10.16 -4.42
N LYS A 191 -15.25 -9.34 -3.41
CA LYS A 191 -15.33 -7.87 -3.49
C LYS A 191 -14.18 -7.25 -4.30
N CYS A 192 -13.08 -7.99 -4.52
CA CYS A 192 -12.00 -7.57 -5.39
C CYS A 192 -12.40 -7.79 -6.86
N ASN A 193 -13.26 -6.92 -7.37
CA ASN A 193 -13.77 -6.90 -8.73
C ASN A 193 -13.89 -5.46 -9.27
N PRO A 194 -13.95 -5.25 -10.61
CA PRO A 194 -13.93 -3.92 -11.19
C PRO A 194 -15.08 -3.00 -10.74
N LYS A 195 -16.29 -3.55 -10.55
CA LYS A 195 -17.50 -2.76 -10.20
C LYS A 195 -17.43 -2.25 -8.76
N ASP A 196 -17.05 -3.12 -7.80
CA ASP A 196 -16.92 -2.72 -6.41
C ASP A 196 -15.75 -1.75 -6.22
N LEU A 197 -14.65 -1.94 -6.97
CA LEU A 197 -13.53 -1.02 -6.97
C LEU A 197 -13.93 0.35 -7.53
N PHE A 198 -14.64 0.38 -8.67
CA PHE A 198 -15.16 1.61 -9.24
C PHE A 198 -16.06 2.36 -8.23
N LYS A 199 -17.06 1.66 -7.65
CA LYS A 199 -17.98 2.25 -6.67
C LYS A 199 -17.22 2.82 -5.47
N SER A 200 -16.23 2.10 -4.97
CA SER A 200 -15.45 2.53 -3.80
C SER A 200 -14.59 3.76 -4.13
N VAL A 201 -13.84 3.74 -5.25
CA VAL A 201 -12.99 4.87 -5.66
C VAL A 201 -13.84 6.11 -5.96
N SER A 202 -14.91 5.98 -6.72
CA SER A 202 -15.83 7.09 -7.03
C SER A 202 -16.38 7.74 -5.76
N SER A 203 -16.73 6.93 -4.74
CA SER A 203 -17.24 7.47 -3.48
C SER A 203 -16.25 8.34 -2.72
N PHE A 204 -14.95 8.20 -2.97
CA PHE A 204 -13.92 9.09 -2.42
C PHE A 204 -13.69 10.31 -3.30
N ILE A 205 -13.63 10.10 -4.63
CA ILE A 205 -13.40 11.20 -5.58
C ILE A 205 -14.53 12.23 -5.50
N ASP A 206 -15.78 11.76 -5.33
CA ASP A 206 -16.95 12.60 -5.26
C ASP A 206 -17.17 13.24 -3.86
N ASP A 207 -16.40 12.82 -2.85
CA ASP A 207 -16.53 13.33 -1.47
C ASP A 207 -15.16 13.68 -0.85
N PRO A 208 -14.71 14.93 -0.96
CA PRO A 208 -13.46 15.39 -0.37
C PRO A 208 -13.36 15.21 1.15
N ASN A 209 -14.50 15.14 1.87
CA ASN A 209 -14.49 14.93 3.32
C ASN A 209 -14.03 13.50 3.66
N LYS A 210 -14.43 12.50 2.87
CA LYS A 210 -13.92 11.11 3.04
C LYS A 210 -12.44 11.02 2.84
N ILE A 211 -11.90 11.75 1.86
CA ILE A 211 -10.45 11.83 1.61
C ILE A 211 -9.75 12.38 2.85
N LYS A 212 -10.20 13.55 3.33
CA LYS A 212 -9.63 14.21 4.50
C LYS A 212 -9.69 13.32 5.73
N GLU A 213 -10.86 12.74 6.01
CA GLU A 213 -11.06 11.85 7.15
C GLU A 213 -10.13 10.63 7.13
N GLN A 214 -9.98 9.97 5.97
CA GLN A 214 -9.07 8.83 5.84
C GLN A 214 -7.63 9.23 6.06
N VAL A 215 -7.19 10.34 5.46
CA VAL A 215 -5.81 10.85 5.62
C VAL A 215 -5.53 11.19 7.09
N GLU A 216 -6.42 11.89 7.78
CA GLU A 216 -6.24 12.22 9.20
C GLU A 216 -6.13 10.98 10.08
N LYS A 217 -7.03 10.00 9.87
CA LYS A 217 -7.01 8.74 10.61
C LYS A 217 -5.73 7.93 10.34
N THR A 218 -5.30 7.83 9.09
CA THR A 218 -4.07 7.10 8.75
C THR A 218 -2.83 7.78 9.32
N GLN A 219 -2.75 9.12 9.31
CA GLN A 219 -1.65 9.87 9.93
C GLN A 219 -1.59 9.64 11.45
N SER A 220 -2.74 9.65 12.13
CA SER A 220 -2.81 9.35 13.57
C SER A 220 -2.24 7.96 13.89
N ILE A 221 -2.58 6.95 13.09
CA ILE A 221 -2.06 5.58 13.27
C ILE A 221 -0.57 5.52 12.97
N LEU A 222 -0.11 6.11 11.85
CA LEU A 222 1.32 6.13 11.50
C LEU A 222 2.19 6.75 12.60
N ASN A 223 1.69 7.78 13.29
CA ASN A 223 2.42 8.40 14.38
C ASN A 223 2.67 7.43 15.55
N THR A 224 1.82 6.40 15.73
CA THR A 224 2.06 5.37 16.74
C THR A 224 3.18 4.39 16.38
N PHE A 225 3.61 4.37 15.13
CA PHE A 225 4.70 3.52 14.63
C PHE A 225 6.05 4.23 14.59
N LYS A 226 6.04 5.53 14.82
CA LYS A 226 7.27 6.35 14.85
C LYS A 226 7.97 6.24 16.19
N THR A 227 9.28 6.45 16.14
CA THR A 227 10.16 6.57 17.29
C THR A 227 10.92 7.90 17.19
N ASP A 228 11.38 8.44 18.33
CA ASP A 228 12.14 9.70 18.37
C ASP A 228 13.54 9.56 17.76
N ILE A 229 14.03 8.33 17.65
CA ILE A 229 15.34 7.98 17.09
C ILE A 229 15.10 7.03 15.93
N SER A 230 15.92 7.09 14.88
CA SER A 230 15.75 6.20 13.72
C SER A 230 15.75 4.73 14.13
N SER A 231 14.92 3.94 13.45
CA SER A 231 14.74 2.51 13.69
C SER A 231 16.05 1.73 13.60
N SER A 232 16.95 2.13 12.70
CA SER A 232 18.28 1.51 12.52
C SER A 232 19.19 1.72 13.76
N ILE A 233 19.15 2.91 14.36
CA ILE A 233 19.93 3.19 15.58
C ILE A 233 19.38 2.40 16.76
N LEU A 234 18.05 2.35 16.93
CA LEU A 234 17.42 1.56 17.98
C LEU A 234 17.73 0.07 17.82
N ALA A 235 17.62 -0.46 16.59
CA ALA A 235 17.97 -1.84 16.28
C ALA A 235 19.44 -2.15 16.60
N SER A 236 20.38 -1.27 16.21
CA SER A 236 21.80 -1.42 16.54
C SER A 236 22.05 -1.45 18.05
N ARG A 237 21.42 -0.54 18.82
CA ARG A 237 21.54 -0.52 20.29
C ARG A 237 20.97 -1.78 20.93
N ALA A 238 19.86 -2.30 20.41
CA ALA A 238 19.26 -3.52 20.91
C ALA A 238 20.20 -4.73 20.67
N LEU A 239 20.76 -4.84 19.46
CA LEU A 239 21.67 -5.92 19.09
C LEU A 239 22.99 -5.89 19.85
N SER A 240 23.54 -4.70 20.15
CA SER A 240 24.79 -4.57 20.91
C SER A 240 24.75 -5.14 22.33
N LYS A 241 23.56 -5.43 22.86
CA LYS A 241 23.37 -6.09 24.16
C LYS A 241 23.67 -7.61 24.09
N TYR A 242 23.77 -8.16 22.88
CA TYR A 242 23.97 -9.60 22.63
C TYR A 242 25.32 -9.92 21.98
N LEU A 243 26.13 -8.90 21.70
CA LEU A 243 27.50 -9.01 21.19
C LEU A 243 28.51 -8.84 22.31
#